data_dc657e4dcd3175e9b7b69c1a0af50449
#
_entry.id   dc657e4dcd3175e9b7b69c1a0af50449
#
_cell.length_a   1.000
_cell.length_b   1.000
_cell.length_c   1.000
_cell.angle_alpha   90.00
_cell.angle_beta   90.00
_cell.angle_gamma   90.00
#
_symmetry.space_group_name_H-M   'P 1'
#
loop_
_entity.id
_entity.type
_entity.pdbx_description
1 polymer ?
#
loop_
_entity_poly.entity_id
_entity_poly.type
_entity_poly.pdbx_seq_one_letter_code
_entity_poly.pdbx_strand_id
1 'polypeptide(L)'
;MQTKDKCLAALVILCWGLNFVAIKWGLEGIPPLLLGALRFVGVVFPAILLVPRPAMPWRWLLAYGGAISLGQFAFLFCAMKFGMPAGMASLVLQSQVVFTLLFAMIWLGERWQPHHWVALPLAGAGLYLIATHGEGNLTLIGFVLTLCAAACWGLGNVINRQIGLRYQTSLPSLIAWGGLVPILPFFALSWLFEGPESIAASLLN
;
A
#
# COMPACT_ATOMS: atom_id res chain seq x y z
N MET A 1 18.86 7.00 -19.94
CA MET A 1 18.61 5.72 -19.23
C MET A 1 19.43 4.63 -19.91
N GLN A 2 20.26 3.95 -19.15
CA GLN A 2 21.04 2.80 -19.64
C GLN A 2 20.08 1.61 -19.85
N THR A 3 20.48 0.65 -20.69
CA THR A 3 19.68 -0.59 -20.93
C THR A 3 19.35 -1.31 -19.63
N LYS A 4 20.29 -1.30 -18.68
CA LYS A 4 20.13 -1.89 -17.34
C LYS A 4 18.98 -1.24 -16.55
N ASP A 5 18.84 0.09 -16.62
CA ASP A 5 17.75 0.83 -15.95
C ASP A 5 16.39 0.50 -16.55
N LYS A 6 16.33 0.32 -17.87
CA LYS A 6 15.10 -0.06 -18.58
C LYS A 6 14.65 -1.48 -18.20
N CYS A 7 15.60 -2.43 -18.12
CA CYS A 7 15.31 -3.79 -17.69
C CYS A 7 14.82 -3.84 -16.23
N LEU A 8 15.45 -3.09 -15.34
CA LEU A 8 15.02 -2.99 -13.93
C LEU A 8 13.62 -2.37 -13.82
N ALA A 9 13.34 -1.30 -14.57
CA ALA A 9 12.01 -0.68 -14.60
C ALA A 9 10.94 -1.68 -15.09
N ALA A 10 11.22 -2.41 -16.17
CA ALA A 10 10.31 -3.44 -16.69
C ALA A 10 10.06 -4.54 -15.66
N LEU A 11 11.11 -5.01 -14.97
CA LEU A 11 10.98 -6.01 -13.91
C LEU A 11 10.10 -5.51 -12.76
N VAL A 12 10.28 -4.26 -12.33
CA VAL A 12 9.45 -3.66 -11.27
C VAL A 12 7.99 -3.60 -11.70
N ILE A 13 7.70 -3.17 -12.94
CA ILE A 13 6.33 -3.09 -13.46
C ILE A 13 5.69 -4.50 -13.48
N LEU A 14 6.42 -5.51 -13.95
CA LEU A 14 5.94 -6.90 -13.97
C LEU A 14 5.66 -7.42 -12.56
N CYS A 15 6.58 -7.23 -11.62
CA CYS A 15 6.41 -7.64 -10.23
C CYS A 15 5.20 -6.95 -9.57
N TRP A 16 4.97 -5.67 -9.85
CA TRP A 16 3.83 -4.95 -9.32
C TRP A 16 2.51 -5.42 -9.93
N GLY A 17 2.47 -5.65 -11.25
CA GLY A 17 1.28 -6.21 -11.91
C GLY A 17 0.93 -7.60 -11.39
N LEU A 18 1.90 -8.50 -11.32
CA LEU A 18 1.73 -9.85 -10.78
C LEU A 18 1.30 -9.85 -9.30
N ASN A 19 1.74 -8.87 -8.52
CA ASN A 19 1.33 -8.73 -7.12
C ASN A 19 -0.19 -8.59 -6.97
N PHE A 20 -0.88 -7.84 -7.84
CA PHE A 20 -2.35 -7.70 -7.77
C PHE A 20 -3.05 -9.03 -8.13
N VAL A 21 -2.50 -9.80 -9.04
CA VAL A 21 -3.01 -11.15 -9.38
C VAL A 21 -2.83 -12.08 -8.20
N ALA A 22 -1.65 -12.08 -7.57
CA ALA A 22 -1.38 -12.90 -6.40
C ALA A 22 -2.29 -12.53 -5.21
N ILE A 23 -2.54 -11.23 -4.98
CA ILE A 23 -3.50 -10.77 -3.97
C ILE A 23 -4.90 -11.31 -4.28
N LYS A 24 -5.35 -11.20 -5.54
CA LYS A 24 -6.67 -11.71 -5.95
C LYS A 24 -6.80 -13.20 -5.64
N TRP A 25 -5.84 -14.01 -6.04
CA TRP A 25 -5.85 -15.45 -5.75
C TRP A 25 -5.81 -15.76 -4.24
N GLY A 26 -4.99 -15.04 -3.49
CA GLY A 26 -4.94 -15.19 -2.03
C GLY A 26 -6.29 -14.89 -1.36
N LEU A 27 -7.03 -13.91 -1.86
CA LEU A 27 -8.34 -13.52 -1.34
C LEU A 27 -9.49 -14.51 -1.69
N GLU A 28 -9.27 -15.45 -2.60
CA GLU A 28 -10.24 -16.52 -2.89
C GLU A 28 -10.33 -17.53 -1.74
N GLY A 29 -9.22 -17.78 -1.02
CA GLY A 29 -9.15 -18.76 0.07
C GLY A 29 -8.85 -18.18 1.45
N ILE A 30 -8.26 -16.98 1.54
CA ILE A 30 -7.79 -16.39 2.79
C ILE A 30 -8.53 -15.07 3.05
N PRO A 31 -9.02 -14.84 4.29
CA PRO A 31 -9.59 -13.55 4.68
C PRO A 31 -8.58 -12.41 4.50
N PRO A 32 -9.03 -11.19 4.10
CA PRO A 32 -8.14 -10.10 3.68
C PRO A 32 -7.13 -9.65 4.75
N LEU A 33 -7.54 -9.56 6.01
CA LEU A 33 -6.64 -9.13 7.08
C LEU A 33 -5.65 -10.24 7.47
N LEU A 34 -6.09 -11.49 7.45
CA LEU A 34 -5.18 -12.64 7.64
C LEU A 34 -4.15 -12.72 6.52
N LEU A 35 -4.58 -12.53 5.27
CA LEU A 35 -3.67 -12.48 4.12
C LEU A 35 -2.61 -11.38 4.30
N GLY A 36 -3.01 -10.22 4.82
CA GLY A 36 -2.11 -9.14 5.18
C GLY A 36 -1.08 -9.56 6.22
N ALA A 37 -1.51 -10.21 7.30
CA ALA A 37 -0.62 -10.72 8.35
C ALA A 37 0.41 -11.71 7.79
N LEU A 38 -0.05 -12.74 7.08
CA LEU A 38 0.80 -13.79 6.51
C LEU A 38 1.79 -13.22 5.49
N ARG A 39 1.37 -12.29 4.64
CA ARG A 39 2.23 -11.60 3.69
C ARG A 39 3.40 -10.90 4.40
N PHE A 40 3.11 -10.09 5.44
CA PHE A 40 4.15 -9.38 6.17
C PHE A 40 5.05 -10.32 6.96
N VAL A 41 4.53 -11.39 7.53
CA VAL A 41 5.37 -12.46 8.13
C VAL A 41 6.35 -13.03 7.11
N GLY A 42 5.86 -13.43 5.93
CA GLY A 42 6.69 -14.03 4.88
C GLY A 42 7.76 -13.08 4.30
N VAL A 43 7.47 -11.77 4.23
CA VAL A 43 8.43 -10.77 3.71
C VAL A 43 9.44 -10.36 4.77
N VAL A 44 8.98 -10.13 6.00
CA VAL A 44 9.78 -9.53 7.08
C VAL A 44 10.79 -10.51 7.65
N PHE A 45 10.40 -11.74 7.95
CA PHE A 45 11.30 -12.66 8.64
C PHE A 45 12.55 -13.02 7.83
N PRO A 46 12.51 -13.26 6.50
CA PRO A 46 13.73 -13.39 5.73
C PRO A 46 14.54 -12.09 5.69
N ALA A 47 13.86 -10.94 5.47
CA ALA A 47 14.52 -9.66 5.23
C ALA A 47 15.21 -9.10 6.50
N ILE A 48 14.62 -9.25 7.68
CA ILE A 48 15.15 -8.70 8.93
C ILE A 48 16.50 -9.36 9.35
N LEU A 49 16.74 -10.57 8.88
CA LEU A 49 18.02 -11.25 9.12
C LEU A 49 19.15 -10.71 8.24
N LEU A 50 18.79 -10.07 7.12
CA LEU A 50 19.73 -9.60 6.11
C LEU A 50 20.04 -8.09 6.22
N VAL A 51 19.19 -7.33 6.92
CA VAL A 51 19.35 -5.87 6.98
C VAL A 51 19.39 -5.37 8.43
N PRO A 52 20.30 -4.46 8.76
CA PRO A 52 20.39 -3.90 10.12
C PRO A 52 19.18 -3.04 10.43
N ARG A 53 18.87 -2.90 11.71
CA ARG A 53 17.83 -1.99 12.18
C ARG A 53 18.19 -0.55 11.81
N PRO A 54 17.23 0.24 11.29
CA PRO A 54 17.47 1.64 10.98
C PRO A 54 17.72 2.44 12.27
N ALA A 55 18.76 3.30 12.25
CA ALA A 55 19.14 4.14 13.38
C ALA A 55 18.21 5.35 13.51
N MET A 56 16.96 5.10 13.91
CA MET A 56 15.95 6.14 14.11
C MET A 56 15.00 5.80 15.26
N PRO A 57 14.28 6.80 15.84
CA PRO A 57 13.27 6.57 16.87
C PRO A 57 12.11 5.70 16.37
N TRP A 58 11.61 4.81 17.23
CA TRP A 58 10.49 3.91 16.94
C TRP A 58 9.23 4.61 16.42
N ARG A 59 8.96 5.83 16.90
CA ARG A 59 7.81 6.64 16.43
C ARG A 59 7.77 6.82 14.92
N TRP A 60 8.92 6.99 14.27
CA TRP A 60 9.00 7.14 12.83
C TRP A 60 8.78 5.81 12.11
N LEU A 61 9.30 4.73 12.69
CA LEU A 61 9.08 3.38 12.15
C LEU A 61 7.59 2.98 12.26
N LEU A 62 6.98 3.27 13.41
CA LEU A 62 5.55 3.03 13.63
C LEU A 62 4.69 3.89 12.69
N ALA A 63 5.01 5.16 12.51
CA ALA A 63 4.28 6.04 11.59
C ALA A 63 4.41 5.56 10.14
N TYR A 64 5.61 5.20 9.69
CA TYR A 64 5.85 4.67 8.35
C TYR A 64 5.14 3.33 8.13
N GLY A 65 5.39 2.36 9.01
CA GLY A 65 4.78 1.03 8.92
C GLY A 65 3.26 1.05 9.10
N GLY A 66 2.76 1.93 9.97
CA GLY A 66 1.32 2.15 10.16
C GLY A 66 0.63 2.71 8.93
N ALA A 67 1.24 3.67 8.25
CA ALA A 67 0.68 4.25 7.03
C ALA A 67 0.83 3.30 5.83
N ILE A 68 2.07 2.96 5.45
CA ILE A 68 2.36 2.30 4.18
C ILE A 68 2.20 0.78 4.23
N SER A 69 2.39 0.16 5.40
CA SER A 69 2.31 -1.30 5.52
C SER A 69 0.97 -1.75 6.10
N LEU A 70 0.45 -1.11 7.15
CA LEU A 70 -0.85 -1.49 7.72
C LEU A 70 -2.00 -0.82 6.97
N GLY A 71 -2.10 0.51 6.98
CA GLY A 71 -3.24 1.24 6.45
C GLY A 71 -3.45 0.98 4.96
N GLN A 72 -2.42 1.13 4.15
CA GLN A 72 -2.51 0.89 2.71
C GLN A 72 -3.01 -0.53 2.40
N PHE A 73 -2.39 -1.56 2.99
CA PHE A 73 -2.73 -2.96 2.64
C PHE A 73 -4.04 -3.41 3.27
N ALA A 74 -4.39 -2.97 4.48
CA ALA A 74 -5.68 -3.27 5.08
C ALA A 74 -6.83 -2.75 4.20
N PHE A 75 -6.77 -1.48 3.81
CA PHE A 75 -7.78 -0.90 2.94
C PHE A 75 -7.79 -1.53 1.55
N LEU A 76 -6.63 -1.81 0.94
CA LEU A 76 -6.55 -2.42 -0.38
C LEU A 76 -7.13 -3.84 -0.41
N PHE A 77 -6.79 -4.68 0.55
CA PHE A 77 -7.26 -6.06 0.58
C PHE A 77 -8.76 -6.11 0.88
N CYS A 78 -9.24 -5.29 1.81
CA CYS A 78 -10.67 -5.13 2.03
C CYS A 78 -11.37 -4.58 0.78
N ALA A 79 -10.80 -3.58 0.08
CA ALA A 79 -11.38 -3.06 -1.16
C ALA A 79 -11.59 -4.17 -2.20
N MET A 80 -10.57 -5.00 -2.42
CA MET A 80 -10.66 -6.11 -3.38
C MET A 80 -11.69 -7.17 -2.93
N LYS A 81 -11.76 -7.46 -1.64
CA LYS A 81 -12.78 -8.38 -1.07
C LYS A 81 -14.20 -7.83 -1.25
N PHE A 82 -14.37 -6.51 -1.12
CA PHE A 82 -15.67 -5.84 -1.28
C PHE A 82 -15.97 -5.42 -2.72
N GLY A 83 -15.38 -6.05 -3.71
CA GLY A 83 -15.75 -5.90 -5.10
C GLY A 83 -14.94 -4.88 -5.89
N MET A 84 -13.70 -4.57 -5.47
CA MET A 84 -12.76 -3.81 -6.31
C MET A 84 -11.98 -4.77 -7.21
N PRO A 85 -12.15 -4.73 -8.54
CA PRO A 85 -11.38 -5.58 -9.45
C PRO A 85 -9.88 -5.27 -9.38
N ALA A 86 -9.02 -6.29 -9.44
CA ALA A 86 -7.57 -6.16 -9.29
C ALA A 86 -6.94 -5.15 -10.26
N GLY A 87 -7.35 -5.18 -11.54
CA GLY A 87 -6.89 -4.23 -12.54
C GLY A 87 -7.30 -2.78 -12.21
N MET A 88 -8.55 -2.56 -11.79
CA MET A 88 -9.04 -1.25 -11.39
C MET A 88 -8.38 -0.77 -10.09
N ALA A 89 -8.15 -1.68 -9.12
CA ALA A 89 -7.42 -1.38 -7.90
C ALA A 89 -6.02 -0.83 -8.20
N SER A 90 -5.31 -1.44 -9.16
CA SER A 90 -3.97 -1.00 -9.56
C SER A 90 -3.96 0.42 -10.15
N LEU A 91 -5.01 0.79 -10.90
CA LEU A 91 -5.15 2.13 -11.50
C LEU A 91 -5.55 3.18 -10.46
N VAL A 92 -6.60 2.90 -9.67
CA VAL A 92 -7.10 3.83 -8.65
C VAL A 92 -6.05 4.06 -7.56
N LEU A 93 -5.28 3.04 -7.20
CA LEU A 93 -4.21 3.16 -6.20
C LEU A 93 -3.12 4.15 -6.63
N GLN A 94 -2.94 4.42 -7.93
CA GLN A 94 -1.99 5.45 -8.40
C GLN A 94 -2.41 6.88 -8.02
N SER A 95 -3.64 7.10 -7.58
CA SER A 95 -4.03 8.37 -6.96
C SER A 95 -3.21 8.72 -5.71
N GLN A 96 -2.43 7.77 -5.18
CA GLN A 96 -1.44 8.00 -4.12
C GLN A 96 -0.48 9.17 -4.47
N VAL A 97 -0.22 9.44 -5.75
CA VAL A 97 0.60 10.58 -6.17
C VAL A 97 -0.07 11.91 -5.80
N VAL A 98 -1.40 12.00 -6.02
CA VAL A 98 -2.20 13.17 -5.64
C VAL A 98 -2.18 13.37 -4.12
N PHE A 99 -2.42 12.29 -3.36
CA PHE A 99 -2.37 12.35 -1.89
C PHE A 99 -0.96 12.69 -1.37
N THR A 100 0.09 12.14 -1.98
CA THR A 100 1.48 12.49 -1.63
C THR A 100 1.73 13.98 -1.81
N LEU A 101 1.29 14.55 -2.93
CA LEU A 101 1.41 15.97 -3.21
C LEU A 101 0.67 16.83 -2.18
N LEU A 102 -0.60 16.49 -1.90
CA LEU A 102 -1.43 17.20 -0.93
C LEU A 102 -0.81 17.18 0.47
N PHE A 103 -0.37 16.00 0.93
CA PHE A 103 0.27 15.88 2.24
C PHE A 103 1.65 16.57 2.28
N ALA A 104 2.41 16.56 1.18
CA ALA A 104 3.67 17.28 1.10
C ALA A 104 3.46 18.81 1.19
N MET A 105 2.43 19.35 0.57
CA MET A 105 2.09 20.75 0.69
C MET A 105 1.68 21.13 2.12
N ILE A 106 0.82 20.32 2.75
CA ILE A 106 0.31 20.59 4.09
C ILE A 106 1.40 20.41 5.15
N TRP A 107 2.21 19.38 5.05
CA TRP A 107 3.15 18.97 6.11
C TRP A 107 4.58 19.46 5.91
N LEU A 108 5.01 19.55 4.64
CA LEU A 108 6.36 19.99 4.28
C LEU A 108 6.40 21.45 3.85
N GLY A 109 5.26 22.10 3.70
CA GLY A 109 5.19 23.48 3.21
C GLY A 109 5.62 23.63 1.75
N GLU A 110 5.50 22.56 0.94
CA GLU A 110 5.85 22.64 -0.47
C GLU A 110 4.92 23.59 -1.21
N ARG A 111 5.51 24.38 -2.08
CA ARG A 111 4.76 25.38 -2.85
C ARG A 111 4.02 24.72 -4.02
N TRP A 112 2.82 25.21 -4.25
CA TRP A 112 2.06 24.88 -5.44
C TRP A 112 2.82 25.27 -6.70
N GLN A 113 2.98 24.31 -7.62
CA GLN A 113 3.62 24.54 -8.91
C GLN A 113 2.56 24.68 -10.02
N PRO A 114 2.79 25.48 -11.08
CA PRO A 114 1.79 25.69 -12.13
C PRO A 114 1.27 24.40 -12.77
N HIS A 115 2.11 23.39 -12.91
CA HIS A 115 1.72 22.09 -13.49
C HIS A 115 0.72 21.32 -12.62
N HIS A 116 0.63 21.58 -11.30
CA HIS A 116 -0.36 20.94 -10.43
C HIS A 116 -1.79 21.33 -10.79
N TRP A 117 -1.99 22.56 -11.32
CA TRP A 117 -3.31 23.03 -11.78
C TRP A 117 -3.86 22.23 -12.97
N VAL A 118 -3.00 21.59 -13.75
CA VAL A 118 -3.38 20.71 -14.87
C VAL A 118 -3.43 19.27 -14.42
N ALA A 119 -2.43 18.82 -13.66
CA ALA A 119 -2.31 17.41 -13.26
C ALA A 119 -3.44 16.94 -12.34
N LEU A 120 -3.85 17.76 -11.36
CA LEU A 120 -4.91 17.37 -10.41
C LEU A 120 -6.29 17.24 -11.04
N PRO A 121 -6.79 18.21 -11.85
CA PRO A 121 -8.04 18.03 -12.57
C PRO A 121 -8.03 16.84 -13.53
N LEU A 122 -6.89 16.60 -14.22
CA LEU A 122 -6.77 15.45 -15.11
C LEU A 122 -6.83 14.13 -14.36
N ALA A 123 -6.15 14.04 -13.21
CA ALA A 123 -6.23 12.87 -12.32
C ALA A 123 -7.65 12.67 -11.76
N GLY A 124 -8.30 13.76 -11.35
CA GLY A 124 -9.69 13.74 -10.88
C GLY A 124 -10.67 13.27 -11.97
N ALA A 125 -10.53 13.77 -13.19
CA ALA A 125 -11.33 13.33 -14.34
C ALA A 125 -11.10 11.84 -14.64
N GLY A 126 -9.85 11.36 -14.60
CA GLY A 126 -9.53 9.95 -14.75
C GLY A 126 -10.20 9.08 -13.68
N LEU A 127 -10.12 9.47 -12.40
CA LEU A 127 -10.80 8.77 -11.31
C LEU A 127 -12.32 8.79 -11.46
N TYR A 128 -12.89 9.89 -11.89
CA TYR A 128 -14.33 10.01 -12.17
C TYR A 128 -14.76 9.06 -13.29
N LEU A 129 -14.02 9.00 -14.39
CA LEU A 129 -14.30 8.06 -15.48
C LEU A 129 -14.21 6.61 -15.04
N ILE A 130 -13.20 6.26 -14.23
CA ILE A 130 -13.08 4.94 -13.64
C ILE A 130 -14.28 4.60 -12.74
N ALA A 131 -14.68 5.54 -11.88
CA ALA A 131 -15.80 5.34 -10.97
C ALA A 131 -17.15 5.16 -11.67
N THR A 132 -17.34 5.83 -12.82
CA THR A 132 -18.64 5.86 -13.54
C THR A 132 -18.74 4.88 -14.70
N HIS A 133 -17.61 4.53 -15.34
CA HIS A 133 -17.56 3.71 -16.55
C HIS A 133 -16.64 2.50 -16.40
N GLY A 134 -16.12 2.24 -15.19
CA GLY A 134 -15.24 1.09 -14.94
C GLY A 134 -15.96 -0.24 -15.24
N GLU A 135 -15.33 -1.09 -16.02
CA GLU A 135 -15.86 -2.41 -16.33
C GLU A 135 -15.78 -3.35 -15.12
N GLY A 136 -16.76 -4.24 -14.99
CA GLY A 136 -16.86 -5.21 -13.92
C GLY A 136 -17.76 -4.75 -12.76
N ASN A 137 -17.86 -5.58 -11.73
CA ASN A 137 -18.68 -5.30 -10.53
C ASN A 137 -17.98 -4.32 -9.57
N LEU A 138 -17.53 -3.16 -10.08
CA LEU A 138 -16.94 -2.11 -9.25
C LEU A 138 -17.94 -1.62 -8.23
N THR A 139 -17.68 -1.85 -6.95
CA THR A 139 -18.51 -1.34 -5.87
C THR A 139 -18.00 0.03 -5.38
N LEU A 140 -18.92 0.91 -4.99
CA LEU A 140 -18.54 2.19 -4.38
C LEU A 140 -17.68 2.00 -3.12
N ILE A 141 -17.99 1.00 -2.32
CA ILE A 141 -17.20 0.65 -1.11
C ILE A 141 -15.77 0.27 -1.50
N GLY A 142 -15.59 -0.62 -2.49
CA GLY A 142 -14.27 -1.01 -2.99
C GLY A 142 -13.48 0.18 -3.52
N PHE A 143 -14.14 1.08 -4.27
CA PHE A 143 -13.51 2.30 -4.78
C PHE A 143 -13.04 3.24 -3.66
N VAL A 144 -13.91 3.54 -2.68
CA VAL A 144 -13.58 4.42 -1.54
C VAL A 144 -12.45 3.80 -0.69
N LEU A 145 -12.50 2.50 -0.41
CA LEU A 145 -11.43 1.82 0.32
C LEU A 145 -10.10 1.86 -0.43
N THR A 146 -10.12 1.77 -1.77
CA THR A 146 -8.89 1.92 -2.58
C THR A 146 -8.34 3.34 -2.50
N LEU A 147 -9.19 4.36 -2.48
CA LEU A 147 -8.75 5.75 -2.25
C LEU A 147 -8.16 5.94 -0.84
N CYS A 148 -8.74 5.31 0.18
CA CYS A 148 -8.16 5.30 1.53
C CYS A 148 -6.78 4.63 1.54
N ALA A 149 -6.63 3.52 0.82
CA ALA A 149 -5.32 2.85 0.65
C ALA A 149 -4.30 3.77 -0.03
N ALA A 150 -4.72 4.47 -1.09
CA ALA A 150 -3.89 5.44 -1.80
C ALA A 150 -3.48 6.62 -0.90
N ALA A 151 -4.39 7.13 -0.06
CA ALA A 151 -4.10 8.18 0.92
C ALA A 151 -3.08 7.70 1.96
N CYS A 152 -3.24 6.50 2.49
CA CYS A 152 -2.27 5.89 3.42
C CYS A 152 -0.89 5.74 2.77
N TRP A 153 -0.83 5.32 1.50
CA TRP A 153 0.43 5.26 0.75
C TRP A 153 1.04 6.65 0.57
N GLY A 154 0.26 7.63 0.14
CA GLY A 154 0.70 9.03 0.02
C GLY A 154 1.27 9.59 1.32
N LEU A 155 0.60 9.31 2.44
CA LEU A 155 1.08 9.67 3.77
C LEU A 155 2.42 8.98 4.09
N GLY A 156 2.53 7.68 3.81
CA GLY A 156 3.75 6.91 3.98
C GLY A 156 4.93 7.45 3.16
N ASN A 157 4.69 7.94 1.93
CA ASN A 157 5.69 8.59 1.10
C ASN A 157 6.22 9.87 1.74
N VAL A 158 5.34 10.70 2.31
CA VAL A 158 5.74 11.94 3.00
C VAL A 158 6.52 11.64 4.28
N ILE A 159 6.09 10.64 5.05
CA ILE A 159 6.82 10.17 6.24
C ILE A 159 8.20 9.64 5.84
N ASN A 160 8.30 8.81 4.78
CA ASN A 160 9.57 8.30 4.25
C ASN A 160 10.52 9.44 3.88
N ARG A 161 10.01 10.47 3.20
CA ARG A 161 10.80 11.65 2.85
C ARG A 161 11.31 12.39 4.09
N GLN A 162 10.47 12.56 5.12
CA GLN A 162 10.89 13.15 6.40
C GLN A 162 11.97 12.32 7.10
N ILE A 163 11.85 11.01 7.07
CA ILE A 163 12.85 10.09 7.59
C ILE A 163 14.18 10.29 6.84
N GLY A 164 14.16 10.29 5.50
CA GLY A 164 15.36 10.48 4.68
C GLY A 164 16.06 11.84 4.88
N LEU A 165 15.31 12.89 5.24
CA LEU A 165 15.88 14.22 5.55
C LEU A 165 16.55 14.28 6.94
N ARG A 166 16.16 13.40 7.87
CA ARG A 166 16.59 13.46 9.29
C ARG A 166 17.54 12.34 9.69
N TYR A 167 17.46 11.20 9.02
CA TYR A 167 18.15 9.99 9.40
C TYR A 167 18.81 9.34 8.20
N GLN A 168 20.05 8.88 8.35
CA GLN A 168 20.74 8.09 7.34
C GLN A 168 20.28 6.63 7.45
N THR A 169 19.21 6.30 6.74
CA THR A 169 18.65 4.94 6.72
C THR A 169 18.63 4.39 5.30
N SER A 170 18.92 3.11 5.15
CA SER A 170 18.73 2.44 3.86
C SER A 170 17.26 2.12 3.64
N LEU A 171 16.79 2.23 2.41
CA LEU A 171 15.41 1.91 2.06
C LEU A 171 15.06 0.44 2.36
N PRO A 172 15.93 -0.57 2.08
CA PRO A 172 15.69 -1.95 2.48
C PRO A 172 15.49 -2.14 3.98
N SER A 173 16.31 -1.46 4.82
CA SER A 173 16.14 -1.47 6.29
C SER A 173 14.79 -0.91 6.70
N LEU A 174 14.40 0.22 6.12
CA LEU A 174 13.12 0.86 6.45
C LEU A 174 11.93 -0.02 6.07
N ILE A 175 11.97 -0.66 4.91
CA ILE A 175 10.91 -1.56 4.43
C ILE A 175 10.83 -2.81 5.32
N ALA A 176 11.95 -3.48 5.60
CA ALA A 176 11.97 -4.72 6.38
C ALA A 176 11.48 -4.48 7.82
N TRP A 177 12.05 -3.48 8.50
CA TRP A 177 11.68 -3.17 9.89
C TRP A 177 10.34 -2.47 10.02
N GLY A 178 9.95 -1.66 9.05
CA GLY A 178 8.60 -1.07 8.97
C GLY A 178 7.51 -2.11 8.72
N GLY A 179 7.86 -3.19 8.02
CA GLY A 179 6.97 -4.33 7.80
C GLY A 179 6.66 -5.16 9.06
N LEU A 180 7.44 -5.02 10.15
CA LEU A 180 7.09 -5.63 11.45
C LEU A 180 5.85 -4.98 12.07
N VAL A 181 5.66 -3.68 11.85
CA VAL A 181 4.61 -2.90 12.48
C VAL A 181 3.21 -3.46 12.23
N PRO A 182 2.84 -3.85 11.00
CA PRO A 182 1.48 -4.31 10.71
C PRO A 182 1.19 -5.74 11.15
N ILE A 183 2.18 -6.57 11.47
CA ILE A 183 1.97 -8.01 11.72
C ILE A 183 0.98 -8.23 12.86
N LEU A 184 1.27 -7.71 14.06
CA LEU A 184 0.38 -7.86 15.21
C LEU A 184 -0.98 -7.19 15.01
N PRO A 185 -1.06 -5.93 14.52
CA PRO A 185 -2.33 -5.32 14.19
C PRO A 185 -3.16 -6.10 13.18
N PHE A 186 -2.56 -6.67 12.13
CA PHE A 186 -3.29 -7.49 11.16
C PHE A 186 -3.87 -8.75 11.79
N PHE A 187 -3.11 -9.47 12.61
CA PHE A 187 -3.62 -10.63 13.33
C PHE A 187 -4.75 -10.24 14.29
N ALA A 188 -4.60 -9.14 15.03
CA ALA A 188 -5.62 -8.66 15.94
C ALA A 188 -6.91 -8.24 15.19
N LEU A 189 -6.77 -7.49 14.09
CA LEU A 189 -7.91 -7.09 13.27
C LEU A 189 -8.58 -8.29 12.58
N SER A 190 -7.78 -9.24 12.10
CA SER A 190 -8.32 -10.50 11.53
C SER A 190 -9.13 -11.28 12.57
N TRP A 191 -8.60 -11.43 13.77
CA TRP A 191 -9.31 -12.09 14.86
C TRP A 191 -10.64 -11.40 15.20
N LEU A 192 -10.65 -10.06 15.26
CA LEU A 192 -11.83 -9.26 15.64
C LEU A 192 -12.90 -9.21 14.54
N PHE A 193 -12.49 -9.07 13.27
CA PHE A 193 -13.42 -8.79 12.17
C PHE A 193 -13.71 -10.00 11.27
N GLU A 194 -12.79 -10.94 11.17
CA GLU A 194 -12.93 -12.12 10.32
C GLU A 194 -13.32 -13.36 11.11
N GLY A 195 -13.05 -13.34 12.40
CA GLY A 195 -13.42 -14.39 13.35
C GLY A 195 -12.51 -15.62 13.33
N PRO A 196 -12.38 -16.34 14.48
CA PRO A 196 -11.48 -17.48 14.59
C PRO A 196 -11.87 -18.66 13.69
N GLU A 197 -13.16 -18.82 13.40
CA GLU A 197 -13.67 -19.90 12.54
C GLU A 197 -13.22 -19.73 11.09
N SER A 198 -13.29 -18.49 10.54
CA SER A 198 -12.81 -18.19 9.19
C SER A 198 -11.30 -18.37 9.07
N ILE A 199 -10.56 -17.98 10.11
CA ILE A 199 -9.11 -18.17 10.19
C ILE A 199 -8.76 -19.65 10.18
N ALA A 200 -9.40 -20.46 11.04
CA ALA A 200 -9.16 -21.89 11.12
C ALA A 200 -9.50 -22.60 9.79
N ALA A 201 -10.65 -22.27 9.19
CA ALA A 201 -11.06 -22.85 7.90
C ALA A 201 -10.06 -22.54 6.77
N SER A 202 -9.51 -21.33 6.74
CA SER A 202 -8.54 -20.92 5.70
C SER A 202 -7.13 -21.50 5.87
N LEU A 203 -6.78 -21.98 7.07
CA LEU A 203 -5.47 -22.62 7.34
C LEU A 203 -5.53 -24.16 7.18
N LEU A 204 -6.72 -24.74 7.09
CA LEU A 204 -6.91 -26.18 6.93
C LEU A 204 -7.18 -26.62 5.49
N ASN A 205 -7.43 -25.68 4.58
CA ASN A 205 -7.59 -25.87 3.14
C ASN A 205 -6.35 -25.47 2.37
#